data_fc63d9df9d4754d4c115724eebbf991c
#
_entry.id   fc63d9df9d4754d4c115724eebbf991c
#
_cell.length_a   1.000
_cell.length_b   1.000
_cell.length_c   1.000
_cell.angle_alpha   90.00
_cell.angle_beta   90.00
_cell.angle_gamma   90.00
#
_symmetry.space_group_name_H-M   'P 1'
#
loop_
_entity.id
_entity.type
_entity.pdbx_description
1 polymer ?
#
loop_
_entity_poly.entity_id
_entity_poly.type
_entity_poly.pdbx_seq_one_letter_code
_entity_poly.pdbx_strand_id
1 'polypeptide(L)'
;MKNKLWYLGSLLSVLAILLFFACQKDTTSPVANNTTLSANSIEKNAIIGTATFEAINDFAQTGFAANTLKAGTISMGSCPTVIVNYTTPPYSITLDWGTECIGSDGVKRNGKIEISLNGMMTTKDNVATMKIENYVVDGKKITGTTKITSAGPNPGNGWPRYDVISEGKIEYADKSILSYRYDAVRLQSEGVSTAAIADDVWRTEIHEAKGTNQDGTTWTAKTTKVMIKKGDCKWYNSGTLQITPSKGDVITIDFGDGSCDNKAKMTVGTKTTEITI
;
A
#
# COMPACT_ATOMS: atom_id res chain seq x y z
N MET A 1 -54.64 -43.35 1.35
CA MET A 1 -54.43 -42.59 2.56
C MET A 1 -53.11 -43.03 3.17
N LYS A 2 -52.03 -42.56 2.64
CA LYS A 2 -50.64 -42.79 3.11
C LYS A 2 -49.90 -41.46 2.97
N ASN A 3 -48.99 -41.17 3.91
CA ASN A 3 -48.01 -40.12 3.93
C ASN A 3 -48.36 -38.85 4.77
N LYS A 4 -48.19 -38.98 6.08
CA LYS A 4 -47.96 -37.84 6.99
C LYS A 4 -47.14 -38.34 8.18
N LEU A 5 -45.90 -38.77 7.96
CA LEU A 5 -45.01 -39.13 9.08
C LEU A 5 -43.52 -39.02 8.72
N TRP A 6 -43.10 -37.96 8.01
CA TRP A 6 -41.68 -37.82 7.62
C TRP A 6 -41.09 -36.45 7.87
N TYR A 7 -41.74 -35.55 8.63
CA TYR A 7 -41.24 -34.22 8.90
C TYR A 7 -40.92 -33.91 10.38
N LEU A 8 -40.84 -34.92 11.24
CA LEU A 8 -40.51 -34.72 12.66
C LEU A 8 -39.10 -35.19 13.09
N GLY A 9 -38.27 -35.67 12.14
CA GLY A 9 -36.93 -36.19 12.42
C GLY A 9 -35.76 -35.23 12.15
N SER A 10 -35.97 -34.05 11.53
CA SER A 10 -34.88 -33.19 11.07
C SER A 10 -34.70 -31.89 11.88
N LEU A 11 -35.49 -31.69 12.94
CA LEU A 11 -35.40 -30.45 13.75
C LEU A 11 -34.60 -30.58 15.07
N LEU A 12 -34.16 -31.81 15.39
CA LEU A 12 -33.41 -32.09 16.63
C LEU A 12 -31.88 -32.21 16.44
N SER A 13 -31.39 -32.21 15.22
CA SER A 13 -29.95 -32.33 14.93
C SER A 13 -29.24 -30.98 14.71
N VAL A 14 -29.95 -29.85 14.62
CA VAL A 14 -29.37 -28.51 14.43
C VAL A 14 -29.14 -27.79 15.76
N LEU A 15 -29.73 -28.23 16.85
CA LEU A 15 -29.58 -27.58 18.17
C LEU A 15 -28.40 -28.09 19.00
N ALA A 16 -27.70 -29.15 18.56
CA ALA A 16 -26.55 -29.72 19.26
C ALA A 16 -25.19 -29.16 18.80
N ILE A 17 -25.13 -28.33 17.74
CA ILE A 17 -23.87 -27.79 17.20
C ILE A 17 -23.56 -26.36 17.72
N LEU A 18 -24.48 -25.71 18.43
CA LEU A 18 -24.31 -24.33 18.93
C LEU A 18 -23.78 -24.22 20.37
N LEU A 19 -23.39 -25.32 21.02
CA LEU A 19 -22.91 -25.30 22.41
C LEU A 19 -21.40 -25.59 22.60
N PHE A 20 -20.62 -25.69 21.51
CA PHE A 20 -19.16 -25.93 21.62
C PHE A 20 -18.27 -24.75 21.25
N PHE A 21 -18.80 -23.53 21.13
CA PHE A 21 -18.01 -22.32 20.90
C PHE A 21 -18.04 -21.36 22.11
N ALA A 22 -18.02 -21.88 23.31
CA ALA A 22 -17.79 -21.07 24.49
C ALA A 22 -16.54 -21.57 25.22
N CYS A 23 -15.56 -20.69 25.38
CA CYS A 23 -14.31 -20.81 26.13
C CYS A 23 -13.13 -21.48 25.38
N GLN A 24 -12.58 -20.77 24.39
CA GLN A 24 -11.13 -20.73 24.27
C GLN A 24 -10.68 -19.34 24.71
N LYS A 25 -10.24 -19.25 25.94
CA LYS A 25 -9.59 -18.09 26.52
C LYS A 25 -8.18 -18.06 25.93
N ASP A 26 -8.01 -17.28 24.86
CA ASP A 26 -6.69 -17.01 24.32
C ASP A 26 -5.87 -16.27 25.35
N THR A 27 -4.97 -16.99 26.00
CA THR A 27 -3.87 -16.41 26.75
C THR A 27 -2.83 -15.92 25.76
N THR A 28 -3.14 -14.83 25.04
CA THR A 28 -2.16 -14.11 24.26
C THR A 28 -1.28 -13.29 25.17
N SER A 29 -0.01 -13.66 25.21
CA SER A 29 1.04 -12.88 25.89
C SER A 29 1.10 -11.46 25.30
N PRO A 30 1.24 -10.41 26.13
CA PRO A 30 1.15 -9.01 25.70
C PRO A 30 2.32 -8.51 24.81
N VAL A 31 3.27 -9.36 24.46
CA VAL A 31 4.46 -8.96 23.66
C VAL A 31 4.18 -8.90 22.16
N ALA A 32 3.09 -9.50 21.66
CA ALA A 32 2.81 -9.59 20.23
C ALA A 32 2.22 -8.29 19.61
N ASN A 33 1.60 -7.40 20.38
CA ASN A 33 0.83 -6.30 19.82
C ASN A 33 1.66 -5.14 19.24
N ASN A 34 2.80 -4.79 19.86
CA ASN A 34 3.60 -3.66 19.38
C ASN A 34 4.42 -3.99 18.13
N THR A 35 4.88 -5.22 18.02
CA THR A 35 5.68 -5.69 16.88
C THR A 35 4.83 -5.85 15.62
N THR A 36 3.61 -6.35 15.77
CA THR A 36 2.62 -6.50 14.69
C THR A 36 2.16 -5.14 14.16
N LEU A 37 1.96 -4.13 15.04
CA LEU A 37 1.60 -2.77 14.64
C LEU A 37 2.69 -2.10 13.80
N SER A 38 3.97 -2.28 14.14
CA SER A 38 5.09 -1.72 13.37
C SER A 38 5.21 -2.34 11.98
N ALA A 39 5.12 -3.67 11.87
CA ALA A 39 5.14 -4.38 10.61
C ALA A 39 3.96 -3.96 9.72
N ASN A 40 2.74 -4.00 10.23
CA ASN A 40 1.53 -3.58 9.51
C ASN A 40 1.56 -2.11 9.09
N SER A 41 2.20 -1.25 9.89
CA SER A 41 2.30 0.18 9.58
C SER A 41 3.28 0.46 8.46
N ILE A 42 4.45 -0.20 8.46
CA ILE A 42 5.44 -0.06 7.39
C ILE A 42 4.89 -0.64 6.08
N GLU A 43 4.23 -1.79 6.17
CA GLU A 43 3.61 -2.44 5.04
C GLU A 43 2.49 -1.59 4.44
N LYS A 44 1.55 -1.09 5.25
CA LYS A 44 0.47 -0.20 4.78
C LYS A 44 1.01 1.07 4.16
N ASN A 45 2.10 1.64 4.69
CA ASN A 45 2.75 2.81 4.12
C ASN A 45 3.48 2.49 2.81
N ALA A 46 4.12 1.34 2.72
CA ALA A 46 4.71 0.86 1.47
C ALA A 46 3.61 0.61 0.42
N ILE A 47 2.47 0.03 0.81
CA ILE A 47 1.31 -0.20 -0.06
C ILE A 47 0.69 1.14 -0.50
N ILE A 48 0.48 2.10 0.41
CA ILE A 48 -0.05 3.43 0.07
C ILE A 48 0.92 4.16 -0.86
N GLY A 49 2.21 4.16 -0.55
CA GLY A 49 3.27 4.74 -1.39
C GLY A 49 3.32 4.08 -2.76
N THR A 50 3.19 2.76 -2.83
CA THR A 50 3.19 1.98 -4.07
C THR A 50 1.93 2.25 -4.90
N ALA A 51 0.74 2.14 -4.32
CA ALA A 51 -0.51 2.39 -5.03
C ALA A 51 -0.61 3.83 -5.55
N THR A 52 -0.11 4.80 -4.80
CA THR A 52 -0.08 6.19 -5.23
C THR A 52 0.96 6.42 -6.32
N PHE A 53 2.13 5.79 -6.21
CA PHE A 53 3.15 5.83 -7.26
C PHE A 53 2.64 5.19 -8.55
N GLU A 54 1.98 4.05 -8.47
CA GLU A 54 1.39 3.37 -9.62
C GLU A 54 0.31 4.23 -10.27
N ALA A 55 -0.56 4.85 -9.46
CA ALA A 55 -1.55 5.79 -9.98
C ALA A 55 -0.91 7.01 -10.66
N ILE A 56 0.18 7.56 -10.11
CA ILE A 56 0.93 8.66 -10.72
C ILE A 56 1.59 8.21 -12.01
N ASN A 57 2.24 7.05 -11.99
CA ASN A 57 2.96 6.54 -13.14
C ASN A 57 2.03 6.13 -14.27
N ASP A 58 0.93 5.45 -13.94
CA ASP A 58 -0.14 5.11 -14.86
C ASP A 58 -0.74 6.37 -15.49
N PHE A 59 -1.04 7.34 -14.67
CA PHE A 59 -1.56 8.61 -15.12
C PHE A 59 -0.55 9.37 -15.99
N ALA A 60 0.74 9.36 -15.62
CA ALA A 60 1.80 9.97 -16.42
C ALA A 60 2.03 9.24 -17.76
N GLN A 61 1.98 7.91 -17.78
CA GLN A 61 2.21 7.12 -19.00
C GLN A 61 0.98 7.11 -19.92
N THR A 62 -0.20 6.79 -19.41
CA THR A 62 -1.43 6.72 -20.21
C THR A 62 -1.93 8.09 -20.63
N GLY A 63 -1.82 9.07 -19.75
CA GLY A 63 -2.29 10.41 -20.00
C GLY A 63 -1.43 11.19 -20.98
N PHE A 64 -0.13 11.04 -20.87
CA PHE A 64 0.82 11.76 -21.74
C PHE A 64 1.07 11.03 -23.07
N ALA A 65 1.12 9.70 -23.08
CA ALA A 65 1.33 8.93 -24.30
C ALA A 65 0.15 9.01 -25.29
N ALA A 66 -1.07 9.15 -24.77
CA ALA A 66 -2.25 9.14 -25.63
C ALA A 66 -2.64 10.50 -26.20
N ASN A 67 -2.01 11.63 -25.81
CA ASN A 67 -2.50 12.99 -26.11
C ASN A 67 -4.01 13.18 -25.81
N THR A 68 -4.59 12.28 -25.02
CA THR A 68 -6.03 12.15 -24.81
C THR A 68 -6.48 12.72 -23.49
N LEU A 69 -5.58 12.96 -22.55
CA LEU A 69 -5.92 13.66 -21.32
C LEU A 69 -6.14 15.15 -21.62
N LYS A 70 -7.37 15.50 -21.87
CA LYS A 70 -7.79 16.89 -21.82
C LYS A 70 -7.88 17.31 -20.36
N ALA A 71 -7.37 18.51 -20.02
CA ALA A 71 -7.64 19.10 -18.71
C ALA A 71 -9.11 18.93 -18.37
N GLY A 72 -9.40 18.36 -17.23
CA GLY A 72 -10.80 18.08 -16.87
C GLY A 72 -10.93 17.22 -15.62
N THR A 73 -12.16 16.94 -15.29
CA THR A 73 -12.52 16.06 -14.19
C THR A 73 -12.86 14.69 -14.74
N ILE A 74 -12.19 13.66 -14.22
CA ILE A 74 -12.48 12.26 -14.53
C ILE A 74 -13.14 11.66 -13.29
N SER A 75 -14.33 11.11 -13.46
CA SER A 75 -14.98 10.33 -12.39
C SER A 75 -14.61 8.86 -12.57
N MET A 76 -13.89 8.29 -11.62
CA MET A 76 -13.56 6.87 -11.57
C MET A 76 -14.63 6.11 -10.77
N GLY A 77 -15.86 6.07 -11.28
CA GLY A 77 -16.99 5.48 -10.56
C GLY A 77 -17.55 6.43 -9.47
N SER A 78 -17.79 5.91 -8.27
CA SER A 78 -18.35 6.71 -7.16
C SER A 78 -17.33 7.64 -6.50
N CYS A 79 -16.03 7.28 -6.51
CA CYS A 79 -14.94 8.08 -5.95
C CYS A 79 -13.56 7.39 -6.12
N PRO A 80 -12.42 8.12 -6.11
CA PRO A 80 -12.34 9.57 -5.95
C PRO A 80 -12.73 10.32 -7.23
N THR A 81 -13.04 11.62 -7.08
CA THR A 81 -13.01 12.54 -8.22
C THR A 81 -11.57 12.86 -8.55
N VAL A 82 -11.17 12.64 -9.80
CA VAL A 82 -9.81 12.93 -10.26
C VAL A 82 -9.85 14.21 -11.08
N ILE A 83 -9.14 15.23 -10.64
CA ILE A 83 -9.02 16.51 -11.33
C ILE A 83 -7.62 16.62 -11.89
N VAL A 84 -7.51 16.83 -13.20
CA VAL A 84 -6.24 16.89 -13.90
C VAL A 84 -6.05 18.23 -14.58
N ASN A 85 -4.89 18.84 -14.35
CA ASN A 85 -4.42 20.00 -15.10
C ASN A 85 -3.04 19.69 -15.66
N TYR A 86 -2.96 19.58 -17.01
CA TYR A 86 -1.69 19.30 -17.69
C TYR A 86 -1.49 20.22 -18.91
N THR A 87 -2.16 21.38 -18.94
CA THR A 87 -2.03 22.34 -20.05
C THR A 87 -0.65 22.98 -20.09
N THR A 88 -0.12 23.31 -18.91
CA THR A 88 1.21 23.91 -18.73
C THR A 88 1.84 23.41 -17.44
N PRO A 89 3.17 23.16 -17.40
CA PRO A 89 3.84 22.83 -16.14
C PRO A 89 3.78 24.01 -15.13
N PRO A 90 3.71 23.69 -13.82
CA PRO A 90 3.63 22.37 -13.27
C PRO A 90 2.26 21.73 -13.53
N TYR A 91 2.26 20.49 -14.02
CA TYR A 91 1.04 19.70 -14.16
C TYR A 91 0.54 19.32 -12.77
N SER A 92 -0.78 19.18 -12.61
CA SER A 92 -1.34 18.76 -11.32
C SER A 92 -2.42 17.70 -11.48
N ILE A 93 -2.46 16.82 -10.49
CA ILE A 93 -3.50 15.80 -10.32
C ILE A 93 -4.01 15.92 -8.89
N THR A 94 -5.31 16.06 -8.74
CA THR A 94 -5.95 16.04 -7.42
C THR A 94 -6.87 14.83 -7.34
N LEU A 95 -6.65 13.99 -6.34
CA LEU A 95 -7.57 12.92 -5.97
C LEU A 95 -8.44 13.43 -4.82
N ASP A 96 -9.75 13.59 -5.05
CA ASP A 96 -10.70 14.15 -4.08
C ASP A 96 -11.74 13.10 -3.70
N TRP A 97 -11.68 12.64 -2.44
CA TRP A 97 -12.68 11.72 -1.87
C TRP A 97 -13.83 12.45 -1.17
N GLY A 98 -13.87 13.80 -1.22
CA GLY A 98 -14.89 14.58 -0.57
C GLY A 98 -14.90 14.44 0.95
N THR A 99 -16.08 14.49 1.53
CA THR A 99 -16.27 14.35 2.99
C THR A 99 -16.40 12.91 3.44
N GLU A 100 -16.87 12.02 2.56
CA GLU A 100 -17.00 10.59 2.83
C GLU A 100 -17.13 9.82 1.51
N CYS A 101 -16.29 8.83 1.32
CA CYS A 101 -16.32 7.98 0.15
C CYS A 101 -15.97 6.54 0.56
N ILE A 102 -16.78 5.59 0.14
CA ILE A 102 -16.50 4.16 0.28
C ILE A 102 -16.10 3.65 -1.11
N GLY A 103 -14.84 3.24 -1.24
CA GLY A 103 -14.31 2.66 -2.47
C GLY A 103 -14.93 1.30 -2.80
N SER A 104 -14.67 0.81 -4.02
CA SER A 104 -15.06 -0.55 -4.42
C SER A 104 -14.41 -1.65 -3.56
N ASP A 105 -13.33 -1.32 -2.86
CA ASP A 105 -12.63 -2.16 -1.88
C ASP A 105 -13.27 -2.13 -0.49
N GLY A 106 -14.40 -1.42 -0.31
CA GLY A 106 -15.12 -1.26 0.96
C GLY A 106 -14.42 -0.32 1.95
N VAL A 107 -13.31 0.30 1.57
CA VAL A 107 -12.53 1.17 2.46
C VAL A 107 -13.11 2.59 2.46
N LYS A 108 -13.35 3.12 3.66
CA LYS A 108 -13.86 4.47 3.86
C LYS A 108 -12.71 5.49 3.80
N ARG A 109 -12.88 6.49 2.93
CA ARG A 109 -11.89 7.55 2.73
C ARG A 109 -12.57 8.93 2.72
N ASN A 110 -11.80 9.95 3.07
CA ASN A 110 -12.18 11.35 2.84
C ASN A 110 -10.94 12.22 2.65
N GLY A 111 -11.14 13.46 2.20
CA GLY A 111 -10.04 14.41 1.98
C GLY A 111 -9.41 14.31 0.60
N LYS A 112 -8.20 14.84 0.48
CA LYS A 112 -7.53 15.03 -0.80
C LYS A 112 -6.08 14.62 -0.77
N ILE A 113 -5.61 14.19 -1.94
CA ILE A 113 -4.19 14.03 -2.24
C ILE A 113 -3.88 14.89 -3.46
N GLU A 114 -2.87 15.74 -3.35
CA GLU A 114 -2.42 16.60 -4.44
C GLU A 114 -1.07 16.14 -4.97
N ILE A 115 -0.95 16.07 -6.28
CA ILE A 115 0.26 15.65 -6.98
C ILE A 115 0.63 16.76 -7.96
N SER A 116 1.87 17.22 -7.90
CA SER A 116 2.43 18.22 -8.80
C SER A 116 3.61 17.61 -9.54
N LEU A 117 3.66 17.81 -10.88
CA LEU A 117 4.74 17.32 -11.74
C LEU A 117 5.33 18.50 -12.51
N ASN A 118 6.66 18.64 -12.46
CA ASN A 118 7.34 19.67 -13.26
C ASN A 118 7.56 19.29 -14.73
N GLY A 119 7.27 18.04 -15.09
CA GLY A 119 7.37 17.50 -16.45
C GLY A 119 7.04 16.02 -16.50
N MET A 120 7.25 15.42 -17.65
CA MET A 120 6.99 13.99 -17.87
C MET A 120 7.97 13.12 -17.09
N MET A 121 7.48 12.12 -16.38
CA MET A 121 8.31 11.21 -15.59
C MET A 121 9.20 10.28 -16.39
N THR A 122 9.04 10.24 -17.71
CA THR A 122 9.96 9.57 -18.66
C THR A 122 11.23 10.40 -18.92
N THR A 123 11.23 11.67 -18.56
CA THR A 123 12.37 12.58 -18.73
C THR A 123 13.17 12.64 -17.44
N LYS A 124 14.48 12.43 -17.57
CA LYS A 124 15.40 12.50 -16.44
C LYS A 124 15.31 13.87 -15.72
N ASP A 125 15.49 13.83 -14.40
CA ASP A 125 15.47 14.95 -13.46
C ASP A 125 14.09 15.59 -13.26
N ASN A 126 13.04 15.09 -13.93
CA ASN A 126 11.70 15.51 -13.62
C ASN A 126 11.22 14.91 -12.30
N VAL A 127 10.39 15.70 -11.63
CA VAL A 127 9.94 15.44 -10.26
C VAL A 127 8.43 15.44 -10.18
N ALA A 128 7.87 14.41 -9.57
CA ALA A 128 6.52 14.40 -9.04
C ALA A 128 6.57 14.60 -7.52
N THR A 129 5.78 15.52 -7.01
CA THR A 129 5.61 15.75 -5.58
C THR A 129 4.17 15.50 -5.19
N MET A 130 3.95 14.54 -4.32
CA MET A 130 2.65 14.25 -3.73
C MET A 130 2.58 14.87 -2.34
N LYS A 131 1.51 15.63 -2.08
CA LYS A 131 1.19 16.19 -0.77
C LYS A 131 -0.09 15.56 -0.23
N ILE A 132 -0.04 15.10 1.00
CA ILE A 132 -1.15 14.53 1.73
C ILE A 132 -1.37 15.41 2.97
N GLU A 133 -2.42 16.23 2.98
CA GLU A 133 -2.65 17.18 4.07
C GLU A 133 -3.87 16.79 4.94
N ASN A 134 -4.95 16.39 4.32
CA ASN A 134 -6.22 16.09 4.98
C ASN A 134 -6.85 14.79 4.48
N TYR A 135 -6.04 13.77 4.28
CA TYR A 135 -6.52 12.47 3.83
C TYR A 135 -6.77 11.55 5.02
N VAL A 136 -7.95 10.96 5.08
CA VAL A 136 -8.33 10.00 6.10
C VAL A 136 -8.73 8.70 5.44
N VAL A 137 -8.23 7.59 5.95
CA VAL A 137 -8.56 6.23 5.53
C VAL A 137 -8.83 5.36 6.75
N ASP A 138 -10.01 4.74 6.82
CA ASP A 138 -10.45 3.93 7.98
C ASP A 138 -10.25 4.65 9.33
N GLY A 139 -10.60 5.94 9.40
CA GLY A 139 -10.48 6.74 10.61
C GLY A 139 -9.05 7.17 10.99
N LYS A 140 -8.04 6.81 10.17
CA LYS A 140 -6.64 7.23 10.37
C LYS A 140 -6.34 8.43 9.50
N LYS A 141 -5.90 9.53 10.10
CA LYS A 141 -5.48 10.72 9.34
C LYS A 141 -4.04 10.56 8.89
N ILE A 142 -3.81 10.66 7.60
CA ILE A 142 -2.48 10.57 6.98
C ILE A 142 -2.08 11.95 6.51
N THR A 143 -0.87 12.37 6.86
CA THR A 143 -0.22 13.59 6.37
C THR A 143 1.19 13.27 5.93
N GLY A 144 1.67 13.95 4.90
CA GLY A 144 3.05 13.71 4.46
C GLY A 144 3.33 14.22 3.06
N THR A 145 4.55 13.97 2.63
CA THR A 145 5.03 14.32 1.31
C THR A 145 5.81 13.15 0.72
N THR A 146 5.55 12.86 -0.54
CA THR A 146 6.37 11.93 -1.31
C THR A 146 6.93 12.66 -2.52
N LYS A 147 8.25 12.63 -2.67
CA LYS A 147 8.97 13.12 -3.84
C LYS A 147 9.48 11.95 -4.65
N ILE A 148 9.14 11.94 -5.93
CA ILE A 148 9.60 10.95 -6.90
C ILE A 148 10.39 11.69 -7.95
N THR A 149 11.65 11.31 -8.14
CA THR A 149 12.53 11.90 -9.16
C THR A 149 12.83 10.85 -10.22
N SER A 150 12.58 11.19 -11.47
CA SER A 150 13.02 10.36 -12.59
C SER A 150 14.54 10.43 -12.71
N ALA A 151 15.23 9.33 -12.45
CA ALA A 151 16.67 9.25 -12.56
C ALA A 151 17.15 8.91 -14.00
N GLY A 152 16.19 8.72 -14.91
CA GLY A 152 16.46 8.22 -16.26
C GLY A 152 16.69 6.70 -16.26
N PRO A 153 17.22 6.17 -17.38
CA PRO A 153 17.50 4.75 -17.49
C PRO A 153 18.57 4.30 -16.48
N ASN A 154 18.35 3.17 -15.84
CA ASN A 154 19.35 2.56 -14.99
C ASN A 154 20.54 2.08 -15.83
N PRO A 155 21.79 2.49 -15.53
CA PRO A 155 22.95 2.16 -16.31
C PRO A 155 23.21 0.65 -16.51
N GLY A 156 22.78 -0.18 -15.55
CA GLY A 156 23.04 -1.62 -15.59
C GLY A 156 22.13 -2.42 -16.51
N ASN A 157 20.89 -1.95 -16.75
CA ASN A 157 19.88 -2.72 -17.48
C ASN A 157 18.97 -1.86 -18.39
N GLY A 158 19.14 -0.54 -18.39
CA GLY A 158 18.33 0.38 -19.19
C GLY A 158 16.89 0.59 -18.69
N TRP A 159 16.49 0.01 -17.59
CA TRP A 159 15.14 0.15 -17.04
C TRP A 159 14.88 1.55 -16.50
N PRO A 160 13.68 2.13 -16.68
CA PRO A 160 13.29 3.37 -16.02
C PRO A 160 13.51 3.29 -14.52
N ARG A 161 14.21 4.30 -14.00
CA ARG A 161 14.56 4.38 -12.58
C ARG A 161 13.95 5.62 -11.95
N TYR A 162 13.42 5.43 -10.76
CA TYR A 162 12.82 6.49 -9.95
C TYR A 162 13.39 6.43 -8.54
N ASP A 163 13.91 7.57 -8.09
CA ASP A 163 14.34 7.74 -6.71
C ASP A 163 13.17 8.32 -5.92
N VAL A 164 12.80 7.68 -4.82
CA VAL A 164 11.61 7.99 -4.03
C VAL A 164 12.02 8.36 -2.62
N ILE A 165 11.61 9.55 -2.17
CA ILE A 165 11.72 9.98 -0.78
C ILE A 165 10.32 10.24 -0.28
N SER A 166 9.94 9.58 0.81
CA SER A 166 8.62 9.76 1.43
C SER A 166 8.77 9.97 2.92
N GLU A 167 8.02 10.93 3.45
CA GLU A 167 7.94 11.18 4.88
C GLU A 167 6.52 11.57 5.27
N GLY A 168 6.10 11.17 6.45
CA GLY A 168 4.75 11.47 6.89
C GLY A 168 4.43 11.00 8.30
N LYS A 169 3.16 11.19 8.64
CA LYS A 169 2.58 10.82 9.93
C LYS A 169 1.23 10.17 9.71
N ILE A 170 0.91 9.22 10.58
CA ILE A 170 -0.41 8.61 10.71
C ILE A 170 -0.91 8.94 12.11
N GLU A 171 -1.97 9.71 12.19
CA GLU A 171 -2.68 9.99 13.44
C GLU A 171 -3.85 9.00 13.55
N TYR A 172 -3.92 8.30 14.65
CA TYR A 172 -4.97 7.32 14.97
C TYR A 172 -6.13 7.99 15.71
N ALA A 173 -7.23 7.27 15.90
CA ALA A 173 -8.42 7.79 16.57
C ALA A 173 -8.16 8.22 18.04
N ASP A 174 -7.22 7.56 18.72
CA ASP A 174 -6.79 7.86 20.09
C ASP A 174 -5.76 9.02 20.16
N LYS A 175 -5.52 9.70 19.04
CA LYS A 175 -4.53 10.79 18.87
C LYS A 175 -3.08 10.37 18.96
N SER A 176 -2.78 9.10 19.10
CA SER A 176 -1.42 8.60 18.97
C SER A 176 -0.91 8.79 17.54
N ILE A 177 0.39 9.01 17.38
CA ILE A 177 1.01 9.33 16.10
C ILE A 177 2.12 8.33 15.79
N LEU A 178 2.08 7.76 14.58
CA LEU A 178 3.23 7.10 13.98
C LEU A 178 3.86 8.03 12.96
N SER A 179 5.17 8.20 12.99
CA SER A 179 5.90 8.93 11.96
C SER A 179 6.82 8.01 11.18
N TYR A 180 7.04 8.32 9.91
CA TYR A 180 7.91 7.55 9.04
C TYR A 180 8.64 8.42 8.03
N ARG A 181 9.79 7.95 7.59
CA ARG A 181 10.53 8.42 6.42
C ARG A 181 11.20 7.22 5.76
N TYR A 182 11.19 7.17 4.43
CA TYR A 182 11.96 6.19 3.69
C TYR A 182 12.56 6.76 2.41
N ASP A 183 13.71 6.20 2.03
CA ASP A 183 14.40 6.36 0.77
C ASP A 183 14.38 5.03 0.01
N ALA A 184 13.92 5.07 -1.22
CA ALA A 184 13.81 3.87 -2.05
C ALA A 184 14.20 4.16 -3.50
N VAL A 185 14.62 3.13 -4.20
CA VAL A 185 14.74 3.09 -5.66
C VAL A 185 13.65 2.19 -6.20
N ARG A 186 12.99 2.62 -7.27
CA ARG A 186 12.06 1.82 -8.04
C ARG A 186 12.51 1.72 -9.49
N LEU A 187 12.45 0.52 -10.03
CA LEU A 187 12.76 0.21 -11.42
C LEU A 187 11.54 -0.43 -12.06
N GLN A 188 11.15 0.03 -13.26
CA GLN A 188 10.17 -0.66 -14.08
C GLN A 188 10.91 -1.64 -14.98
N SER A 189 10.82 -2.94 -14.69
CA SER A 189 11.56 -3.96 -15.43
C SER A 189 10.80 -4.56 -16.61
N GLU A 190 9.48 -4.44 -16.63
CA GLU A 190 8.61 -4.90 -17.71
C GLU A 190 7.47 -3.90 -17.90
N GLY A 191 6.75 -3.97 -19.02
CA GLY A 191 5.62 -3.10 -19.35
C GLY A 191 6.00 -1.69 -19.86
N VAL A 192 7.29 -1.35 -19.95
CA VAL A 192 7.77 0.01 -20.26
C VAL A 192 7.26 0.55 -21.60
N SER A 193 7.00 -0.33 -22.58
CA SER A 193 6.59 0.04 -23.94
C SER A 193 5.08 -0.04 -24.17
N THR A 194 4.31 -0.41 -23.18
CA THR A 194 2.85 -0.57 -23.28
C THR A 194 2.13 0.48 -22.45
N ALA A 195 0.84 0.66 -22.72
CA ALA A 195 -0.04 1.48 -21.90
C ALA A 195 -0.82 0.64 -20.86
N ALA A 196 -0.62 -0.69 -20.86
CA ALA A 196 -1.30 -1.58 -19.96
C ALA A 196 -0.54 -1.67 -18.63
N ILE A 197 -1.22 -1.40 -17.52
CA ILE A 197 -0.61 -1.53 -16.18
C ILE A 197 -0.39 -3.00 -15.82
N ALA A 198 -1.25 -3.86 -16.36
CA ALA A 198 -1.27 -5.28 -15.99
C ALA A 198 0.02 -6.04 -16.35
N ASP A 199 0.78 -5.57 -17.34
CA ASP A 199 2.06 -6.15 -17.73
C ASP A 199 3.29 -5.47 -17.12
N ASP A 200 3.08 -4.45 -16.30
CA ASP A 200 4.14 -3.78 -15.56
C ASP A 200 4.75 -4.70 -14.50
N VAL A 201 6.07 -4.68 -14.38
CA VAL A 201 6.78 -5.29 -13.25
C VAL A 201 7.66 -4.23 -12.60
N TRP A 202 7.38 -3.99 -11.34
CA TRP A 202 8.09 -3.04 -10.51
C TRP A 202 9.01 -3.72 -9.52
N ARG A 203 10.24 -3.23 -9.45
CA ARG A 203 11.26 -3.63 -8.49
C ARG A 203 11.51 -2.49 -7.52
N THR A 204 11.30 -2.72 -6.24
CA THR A 204 11.47 -1.71 -5.20
C THR A 204 12.57 -2.13 -4.23
N GLU A 205 13.52 -1.24 -4.03
CA GLU A 205 14.58 -1.39 -3.04
C GLU A 205 14.53 -0.21 -2.07
N ILE A 206 14.20 -0.49 -0.81
CA ILE A 206 14.25 0.48 0.28
C ILE A 206 15.67 0.43 0.85
N HIS A 207 16.41 1.51 0.66
CA HIS A 207 17.76 1.65 1.18
C HIS A 207 17.75 1.94 2.67
N GLU A 208 16.90 2.87 3.08
CA GLU A 208 16.68 3.22 4.47
C GLU A 208 15.21 3.62 4.67
N ALA A 209 14.61 3.04 5.69
CA ALA A 209 13.38 3.56 6.26
C ALA A 209 13.55 3.69 7.77
N LYS A 210 12.90 4.68 8.36
CA LYS A 210 12.90 4.90 9.81
C LYS A 210 11.60 5.52 10.26
N GLY A 211 11.27 5.30 11.51
CA GLY A 211 10.07 5.90 12.07
C GLY A 211 10.02 5.81 13.59
N THR A 212 8.96 6.41 14.10
CA THR A 212 8.63 6.38 15.52
C THR A 212 7.20 5.86 15.66
N ASN A 213 7.04 4.85 16.49
CA ASN A 213 5.75 4.27 16.82
C ASN A 213 4.95 5.17 17.78
N GLN A 214 3.69 4.82 17.97
CA GLN A 214 2.76 5.50 18.89
C GLN A 214 3.26 5.55 20.34
N ASP A 215 3.99 4.53 20.77
CA ASP A 215 4.58 4.41 22.12
C ASP A 215 5.95 5.09 22.26
N GLY A 216 6.40 5.81 21.23
CA GLY A 216 7.69 6.49 21.18
C GLY A 216 8.88 5.58 20.87
N THR A 217 8.70 4.28 20.68
CA THR A 217 9.76 3.39 20.20
C THR A 217 10.10 3.73 18.74
N THR A 218 11.37 3.61 18.39
CA THR A 218 11.85 3.86 17.03
C THR A 218 12.17 2.56 16.31
N TRP A 219 12.22 2.63 15.00
CA TRP A 219 12.60 1.51 14.15
C TRP A 219 13.32 2.01 12.89
N THR A 220 14.11 1.11 12.31
CA THR A 220 14.67 1.25 10.97
C THR A 220 14.24 0.06 10.12
N ALA A 221 14.21 0.24 8.79
CA ALA A 221 13.94 -0.87 7.88
C ALA A 221 14.70 -0.71 6.57
N LYS A 222 14.94 -1.83 5.90
CA LYS A 222 15.52 -1.89 4.56
C LYS A 222 15.08 -3.18 3.85
N THR A 223 15.12 -3.19 2.55
CA THR A 223 15.00 -4.45 1.81
C THR A 223 16.29 -5.28 1.92
N THR A 224 16.14 -6.57 2.14
CA THR A 224 17.25 -7.53 2.09
C THR A 224 17.20 -8.37 0.81
N LYS A 225 16.02 -8.42 0.18
CA LYS A 225 15.80 -8.95 -1.16
C LYS A 225 14.83 -8.01 -1.86
N VAL A 226 15.17 -7.57 -3.08
CA VAL A 226 14.36 -6.63 -3.87
C VAL A 226 12.90 -7.07 -3.89
N MET A 227 12.00 -6.15 -3.54
CA MET A 227 10.56 -6.40 -3.56
C MET A 227 10.04 -6.25 -4.98
N ILE A 228 9.29 -7.25 -5.45
CA ILE A 228 8.73 -7.28 -6.80
C ILE A 228 7.21 -7.18 -6.70
N LYS A 229 6.64 -6.29 -7.52
CA LYS A 229 5.21 -6.13 -7.68
C LYS A 229 4.85 -6.17 -9.16
N LYS A 230 3.91 -7.04 -9.52
CA LYS A 230 3.32 -7.12 -10.86
C LYS A 230 2.10 -6.22 -10.94
N GLY A 231 1.86 -5.60 -12.08
CA GLY A 231 0.75 -4.67 -12.29
C GLY A 231 -0.63 -5.31 -12.18
N ASP A 232 -0.75 -6.59 -12.50
CA ASP A 232 -1.96 -7.39 -12.33
C ASP A 232 -2.19 -7.90 -10.89
N CYS A 233 -1.26 -7.61 -9.98
CA CYS A 233 -1.34 -8.04 -8.59
C CYS A 233 -1.45 -6.85 -7.63
N LYS A 234 -2.37 -6.95 -6.65
CA LYS A 234 -2.57 -5.92 -5.63
C LYS A 234 -1.42 -5.87 -4.61
N TRP A 235 -0.74 -6.98 -4.38
CA TRP A 235 0.28 -7.16 -3.33
C TRP A 235 1.67 -7.32 -3.92
N TYR A 236 2.71 -7.20 -3.09
CA TYR A 236 4.04 -7.63 -3.49
C TYR A 236 4.05 -9.14 -3.72
N ASN A 237 4.64 -9.55 -4.86
CA ASN A 237 4.71 -10.95 -5.23
C ASN A 237 5.92 -11.66 -4.62
N SER A 238 6.99 -10.93 -4.35
CA SER A 238 8.20 -11.48 -3.74
C SER A 238 9.09 -10.39 -3.17
N GLY A 239 10.14 -10.80 -2.47
CA GLY A 239 11.11 -9.90 -1.85
C GLY A 239 11.07 -9.99 -0.34
N THR A 240 11.97 -9.29 0.32
CA THR A 240 12.09 -9.36 1.78
C THR A 240 12.40 -8.00 2.37
N LEU A 241 11.61 -7.58 3.34
CA LEU A 241 11.79 -6.39 4.15
C LEU A 241 12.29 -6.80 5.55
N GLN A 242 13.36 -6.19 6.00
CA GLN A 242 13.86 -6.33 7.37
C GLN A 242 13.59 -5.05 8.16
N ILE A 243 13.01 -5.20 9.34
CA ILE A 243 12.70 -4.12 10.27
C ILE A 243 13.48 -4.35 11.56
N THR A 244 14.21 -3.36 12.00
CA THR A 244 14.98 -3.39 13.24
C THR A 244 14.38 -2.38 14.22
N PRO A 245 13.57 -2.83 15.18
CA PRO A 245 13.04 -1.94 16.22
C PRO A 245 14.15 -1.56 17.21
N SER A 246 13.98 -0.41 17.88
CA SER A 246 14.90 0.01 18.96
C SER A 246 14.83 -0.88 20.20
N LYS A 247 13.76 -1.64 20.34
CA LYS A 247 13.55 -2.63 21.39
C LYS A 247 12.89 -3.87 20.80
N GLY A 248 13.35 -5.05 21.19
CA GLY A 248 12.84 -6.34 20.71
C GLY A 248 13.65 -6.93 19.56
N ASP A 249 13.12 -8.00 19.01
CA ASP A 249 13.79 -8.77 17.97
C ASP A 249 13.63 -8.12 16.58
N VAL A 250 14.56 -8.40 15.71
CA VAL A 250 14.47 -8.08 14.28
C VAL A 250 13.27 -8.81 13.67
N ILE A 251 12.51 -8.07 12.87
CA ILE A 251 11.37 -8.58 12.13
C ILE A 251 11.77 -8.70 10.65
N THR A 252 11.49 -9.84 10.07
CA THR A 252 11.66 -10.06 8.63
C THR A 252 10.30 -10.39 8.02
N ILE A 253 9.93 -9.69 6.95
CA ILE A 253 8.71 -9.95 6.18
C ILE A 253 9.13 -10.48 4.81
N ASP A 254 8.79 -11.71 4.51
CA ASP A 254 9.02 -12.34 3.21
C ASP A 254 7.69 -12.39 2.44
N PHE A 255 7.62 -11.70 1.31
CA PHE A 255 6.44 -11.56 0.46
C PHE A 255 6.22 -12.75 -0.48
N GLY A 256 7.01 -13.82 -0.35
CA GLY A 256 6.78 -15.07 -1.06
C GLY A 256 7.64 -15.27 -2.30
N ASP A 257 7.13 -16.14 -3.17
CA ASP A 257 7.87 -16.77 -4.28
C ASP A 257 7.51 -16.23 -5.68
N GLY A 258 6.62 -15.27 -5.76
CA GLY A 258 6.13 -14.70 -7.02
C GLY A 258 4.63 -14.90 -7.27
N SER A 259 3.93 -15.59 -6.40
CA SER A 259 2.48 -15.76 -6.44
C SER A 259 1.78 -14.43 -6.19
N CYS A 260 0.57 -14.26 -6.76
CA CYS A 260 -0.28 -13.13 -6.43
C CYS A 260 -1.28 -13.55 -5.35
N ASP A 261 -0.93 -13.32 -4.12
CA ASP A 261 -1.80 -13.58 -2.96
C ASP A 261 -1.60 -12.49 -1.89
N ASN A 262 -2.44 -12.51 -0.88
CA ASN A 262 -2.39 -11.55 0.22
C ASN A 262 -1.60 -12.09 1.43
N LYS A 263 -0.63 -12.96 1.21
CA LYS A 263 0.11 -13.63 2.26
C LYS A 263 1.57 -13.21 2.30
N ALA A 264 2.10 -13.16 3.49
CA ALA A 264 3.54 -13.01 3.72
C ALA A 264 3.96 -13.84 4.93
N LYS A 265 5.24 -14.16 5.04
CA LYS A 265 5.81 -14.79 6.23
C LYS A 265 6.51 -13.73 7.06
N MET A 266 6.05 -13.54 8.28
CA MET A 266 6.70 -12.67 9.26
C MET A 266 7.50 -13.52 10.24
N THR A 267 8.80 -13.24 10.33
CA THR A 267 9.70 -13.87 11.31
C THR A 267 10.13 -12.84 12.33
N VAL A 268 9.97 -13.16 13.62
CA VAL A 268 10.41 -12.37 14.77
C VAL A 268 11.33 -13.25 15.62
N GLY A 269 12.60 -12.89 15.69
CA GLY A 269 13.61 -13.77 16.29
C GLY A 269 13.65 -15.13 15.58
N THR A 270 13.22 -16.19 16.25
CA THR A 270 13.17 -17.57 15.69
C THR A 270 11.75 -18.01 15.29
N LYS A 271 10.72 -17.19 15.58
CA LYS A 271 9.32 -17.56 15.34
C LYS A 271 8.86 -17.00 14.00
N THR A 272 8.38 -17.88 13.13
CA THR A 272 7.76 -17.52 11.85
C THR A 272 6.25 -17.74 11.90
N THR A 273 5.49 -16.78 11.38
CA THR A 273 4.02 -16.82 11.30
C THR A 273 3.61 -16.33 9.91
N GLU A 274 2.63 -16.98 9.29
CA GLU A 274 1.98 -16.44 8.10
C GLU A 274 1.07 -15.27 8.52
N ILE A 275 1.16 -14.19 7.79
CA ILE A 275 0.34 -12.98 7.98
C ILE A 275 -0.43 -12.66 6.71
N THR A 276 -1.56 -11.98 6.86
CA THR A 276 -2.32 -11.41 5.75
C THR A 276 -1.92 -9.95 5.56
N ILE A 277 -1.60 -9.57 4.32
CA ILE A 277 -1.12 -8.25 3.92
C ILE A 277 -2.15 -7.48 3.11
#